data_bc0bc809327bcb3147ef15b679907dcc
#
_entry.id   bc0bc809327bcb3147ef15b679907dcc
#
_cell.length_a   1.000
_cell.length_b   1.000
_cell.length_c   1.000
_cell.angle_alpha   90.00
_cell.angle_beta   90.00
_cell.angle_gamma   90.00
#
_symmetry.space_group_name_H-M   'P 1'
#
loop_
_entity.id
_entity.type
_entity.pdbx_description
1 polymer ?
#
loop_
_entity_poly.entity_id
_entity_poly.type
_entity_poly.pdbx_seq_one_letter_code
_entity_poly.pdbx_strand_id
1 'polypeptide(L)'
;MTPDSIPQMTPGYRLHPIQDVVLIPEGVLELSGPSRDILLEVDGKRTVREIVHHLAAKYEGADENEMLDDVVALLGRLAERGVLQG
;
A
#
# COMPACT_ATOMS: atom_id res chain seq x y z
N MET A 1 -3.43 -11.07 0.46
CA MET A 1 -2.81 -10.49 -0.76
C MET A 1 -1.50 -11.22 -1.02
N THR A 2 -1.14 -11.42 -2.26
CA THR A 2 0.07 -12.13 -2.66
C THR A 2 1.00 -11.19 -3.42
N PRO A 3 2.28 -11.56 -3.62
CA PRO A 3 3.19 -10.73 -4.41
C PRO A 3 2.73 -10.45 -5.84
N ASP A 4 1.90 -11.31 -6.40
CA ASP A 4 1.40 -11.15 -7.77
C ASP A 4 0.04 -10.48 -7.85
N SER A 5 -0.56 -10.14 -6.71
CA SER A 5 -1.80 -9.37 -6.67
C SER A 5 -1.57 -7.95 -7.19
N ILE A 6 -2.60 -7.40 -7.85
CA ILE A 6 -2.57 -6.01 -8.31
C ILE A 6 -3.51 -5.22 -7.40
N PRO A 7 -2.98 -4.56 -6.36
CA PRO A 7 -3.83 -3.82 -5.44
C PRO A 7 -4.38 -2.56 -6.06
N GLN A 8 -5.60 -2.20 -5.67
CA GLN A 8 -6.17 -0.92 -6.04
C GLN A 8 -7.01 -0.39 -4.88
N MET A 9 -7.12 0.91 -4.80
CA MET A 9 -7.92 1.55 -3.78
C MET A 9 -9.40 1.24 -4.01
N THR A 10 -10.10 0.86 -2.95
CA THR A 10 -11.54 0.61 -3.01
C THR A 10 -12.27 1.89 -3.41
N PRO A 11 -13.26 1.84 -4.32
CA PRO A 11 -14.05 3.03 -4.67
C PRO A 11 -14.62 3.71 -3.43
N GLY A 12 -14.52 5.04 -3.37
CA GLY A 12 -14.95 5.83 -2.22
C GLY A 12 -13.90 6.01 -1.14
N TYR A 13 -12.74 5.37 -1.28
CA TYR A 13 -11.61 5.50 -0.36
C TYR A 13 -10.51 6.26 -1.07
N ARG A 14 -9.89 7.22 -0.39
CA ARG A 14 -8.82 8.03 -0.97
C ARG A 14 -7.72 8.32 0.04
N LEU A 15 -6.48 8.33 -0.45
CA LEU A 15 -5.36 8.81 0.34
C LEU A 15 -5.45 10.33 0.45
N HIS A 16 -5.34 10.86 1.67
CA HIS A 16 -5.29 12.31 1.87
C HIS A 16 -4.05 12.88 1.18
N PRO A 17 -4.15 14.04 0.49
CA PRO A 17 -3.01 14.58 -0.26
C PRO A 17 -1.83 15.02 0.60
N ILE A 18 -2.06 15.33 1.89
CA ILE A 18 -1.02 15.87 2.77
C ILE A 18 -0.83 15.02 4.02
N GLN A 19 -1.91 14.64 4.69
CA GLN A 19 -1.85 13.92 5.95
C GLN A 19 -1.74 12.40 5.75
N ASP A 20 -1.18 11.72 6.74
CA ASP A 20 -1.02 10.27 6.70
C ASP A 20 -2.31 9.57 7.11
N VAL A 21 -3.36 9.81 6.33
CA VAL A 21 -4.67 9.21 6.55
C VAL A 21 -5.31 8.82 5.21
N VAL A 22 -6.17 7.81 5.27
CA VAL A 22 -7.06 7.45 4.17
C VAL A 22 -8.44 8.00 4.49
N LEU A 23 -9.04 8.71 3.54
CA LEU A 23 -10.41 9.19 3.66
C LEU A 23 -11.35 8.04 3.33
N ILE A 24 -12.22 7.72 4.27
CA ILE A 24 -13.20 6.64 4.15
C ILE A 24 -14.60 7.22 4.30
N PRO A 25 -15.68 6.50 3.89
CA PRO A 25 -17.04 7.05 3.99
C PRO A 25 -17.44 7.48 5.40
N GLU A 26 -16.93 6.79 6.44
CA GLU A 26 -17.29 7.09 7.83
C GLU A 26 -16.32 8.07 8.50
N GLY A 27 -15.29 8.57 7.79
CA GLY A 27 -14.32 9.49 8.39
C GLY A 27 -12.93 9.30 7.85
N VAL A 28 -11.97 9.04 8.73
CA VAL A 28 -10.56 8.88 8.35
C VAL A 28 -9.97 7.63 9.00
N LEU A 29 -9.02 7.01 8.32
CA LEU A 29 -8.23 5.91 8.84
C LEU A 29 -6.79 6.39 8.92
N GLU A 30 -6.23 6.43 10.14
CA GLU A 30 -4.85 6.85 10.33
C GLU A 30 -3.88 5.80 9.83
N LEU A 31 -2.81 6.28 9.19
CA LEU A 31 -1.72 5.45 8.68
C LEU A 31 -0.50 5.62 9.59
N SER A 32 0.30 4.57 9.69
CA SER A 32 1.54 4.62 10.47
C SER A 32 2.70 4.10 9.64
N GLY A 33 3.91 4.48 10.03
CA GLY A 33 5.13 4.03 9.36
C GLY A 33 5.16 4.42 7.89
N PRO A 34 5.63 3.53 7.02
CA PRO A 34 5.78 3.81 5.58
C PRO A 34 4.49 3.59 4.77
N SER A 35 3.35 3.43 5.43
CA SER A 35 2.09 3.09 4.76
C SER A 35 1.71 4.06 3.66
N ARG A 36 1.93 5.36 3.90
CA ARG A 36 1.62 6.39 2.91
C ARG A 36 2.45 6.22 1.64
N ASP A 37 3.76 6.01 1.78
CA ASP A 37 4.65 5.85 0.63
C ASP A 37 4.26 4.62 -0.19
N ILE A 38 3.86 3.55 0.48
CA ILE A 38 3.41 2.33 -0.17
C ILE A 38 2.09 2.59 -0.92
N LEU A 39 1.13 3.26 -0.28
CA LEU A 39 -0.15 3.54 -0.91
C LEU A 39 -0.04 4.50 -2.09
N LEU A 40 0.94 5.39 -2.10
CA LEU A 40 1.20 6.26 -3.25
C LEU A 40 1.59 5.48 -4.50
N GLU A 41 2.12 4.26 -4.34
CA GLU A 41 2.51 3.40 -5.45
C GLU A 41 1.37 2.50 -5.95
N VAL A 42 0.24 2.49 -5.25
CA VAL A 42 -0.93 1.69 -5.63
C VAL A 42 -1.72 2.43 -6.70
N ASP A 43 -1.69 1.91 -7.92
CA ASP A 43 -2.34 2.55 -9.07
C ASP A 43 -3.32 1.63 -9.82
N GLY A 44 -3.54 0.42 -9.30
CA GLY A 44 -4.42 -0.56 -9.93
C GLY A 44 -3.81 -1.26 -11.15
N LYS A 45 -2.52 -1.03 -11.42
CA LYS A 45 -1.82 -1.60 -12.57
C LYS A 45 -0.57 -2.39 -12.20
N ARG A 46 0.09 -2.04 -11.09
CA ARG A 46 1.30 -2.69 -10.64
C ARG A 46 0.98 -3.83 -9.69
N THR A 47 1.75 -4.91 -9.80
CA THR A 47 1.71 -5.98 -8.80
C THR A 47 2.39 -5.50 -7.52
N VAL A 48 2.12 -6.20 -6.42
CA VAL A 48 2.82 -5.91 -5.14
C VAL A 48 4.33 -6.03 -5.34
N ARG A 49 4.76 -7.04 -6.10
CA ARG A 49 6.19 -7.25 -6.39
C ARG A 49 6.80 -6.05 -7.13
N GLU A 50 6.09 -5.50 -8.10
CA GLU A 50 6.55 -4.31 -8.83
C GLU A 50 6.61 -3.08 -7.93
N ILE A 51 5.63 -2.92 -7.05
CA ILE A 51 5.61 -1.83 -6.06
C ILE A 51 6.85 -1.92 -5.17
N VAL A 52 7.14 -3.12 -4.66
CA VAL A 52 8.29 -3.35 -3.79
C VAL A 52 9.60 -3.09 -4.53
N HIS A 53 9.70 -3.56 -5.77
CA HIS A 53 10.89 -3.32 -6.58
C HIS A 53 11.14 -1.81 -6.76
N HIS A 54 10.10 -1.06 -7.04
CA HIS A 54 10.19 0.40 -7.20
C HIS A 54 10.59 1.09 -5.88
N LEU A 55 10.00 0.66 -4.77
CA LEU A 55 10.31 1.23 -3.45
C LEU A 55 11.74 0.88 -3.02
N ALA A 56 12.18 -0.35 -3.24
CA ALA A 56 13.52 -0.79 -2.87
C ALA A 56 14.60 0.02 -3.60
N ALA A 57 14.32 0.47 -4.81
CA ALA A 57 15.24 1.31 -5.57
C ALA A 57 15.45 2.69 -4.93
N LYS A 58 14.50 3.15 -4.11
CA LYS A 58 14.57 4.44 -3.42
C LYS A 58 15.32 4.37 -2.08
N TYR A 59 15.44 3.19 -1.50
CA TYR A 59 16.03 3.00 -0.19
C TYR A 59 17.32 2.22 -0.31
N GLU A 60 18.43 2.89 -0.07
CA GLU A 60 19.74 2.29 -0.13
C GLU A 60 19.88 1.21 0.95
N GLY A 61 20.42 0.06 0.56
CA GLY A 61 20.64 -1.05 1.48
C GLY A 61 19.41 -1.86 1.83
N ALA A 62 18.26 -1.60 1.19
CA ALA A 62 17.04 -2.35 1.47
C ALA A 62 17.13 -3.78 0.93
N ASP A 63 16.67 -4.74 1.75
CA ASP A 63 16.49 -6.12 1.32
C ASP A 63 15.11 -6.25 0.68
N GLU A 64 15.07 -6.45 -0.62
CA GLU A 64 13.81 -6.48 -1.37
C GLU A 64 12.90 -7.63 -0.92
N ASN A 65 13.47 -8.78 -0.55
CA ASN A 65 12.66 -9.92 -0.09
C ASN A 65 12.00 -9.63 1.26
N GLU A 66 12.72 -9.03 2.19
CA GLU A 66 12.14 -8.63 3.47
C GLU A 66 11.07 -7.56 3.28
N MET A 67 11.35 -6.58 2.41
CA MET A 67 10.40 -5.52 2.09
C MET A 67 9.13 -6.11 1.47
N LEU A 68 9.28 -7.10 0.60
CA LEU A 68 8.13 -7.76 -0.03
C LEU A 68 7.22 -8.40 1.02
N ASP A 69 7.79 -9.13 1.98
CA ASP A 69 7.02 -9.75 3.05
C ASP A 69 6.27 -8.70 3.88
N ASP A 70 6.95 -7.62 4.24
CA ASP A 70 6.36 -6.54 5.04
C ASP A 70 5.24 -5.82 4.28
N VAL A 71 5.44 -5.55 3.01
CA VAL A 71 4.44 -4.87 2.18
C VAL A 71 3.23 -5.76 1.95
N VAL A 72 3.44 -7.04 1.68
CA VAL A 72 2.32 -7.99 1.54
C VAL A 72 1.49 -8.02 2.82
N ALA A 73 2.13 -8.07 3.98
CA ALA A 73 1.43 -8.07 5.27
C ALA A 73 0.66 -6.77 5.49
N LEU A 74 1.27 -5.63 5.20
CA LEU A 74 0.62 -4.33 5.36
C LEU A 74 -0.58 -4.18 4.43
N LEU A 75 -0.40 -4.46 3.14
CA LEU A 75 -1.49 -4.35 2.17
C LEU A 75 -2.61 -5.35 2.47
N GLY A 76 -2.25 -6.53 2.97
CA GLY A 76 -3.25 -7.52 3.42
C GLY A 76 -4.12 -7.00 4.55
N ARG A 77 -3.52 -6.33 5.53
CA ARG A 77 -4.28 -5.72 6.63
C ARG A 77 -5.21 -4.62 6.14
N LEU A 78 -4.75 -3.80 5.20
CA LEU A 78 -5.58 -2.75 4.61
C LEU A 78 -6.72 -3.34 3.78
N ALA A 79 -6.46 -4.44 3.08
CA ALA A 79 -7.50 -5.14 2.33
C ALA A 79 -8.57 -5.73 3.26
N GLU A 80 -8.17 -6.27 4.41
CA GLU A 80 -9.11 -6.76 5.42
C GLU A 80 -10.01 -5.65 5.97
N ARG A 81 -9.51 -4.41 6.00
CA ARG A 81 -10.28 -3.25 6.43
C ARG A 81 -11.12 -2.64 5.32
N GLY A 82 -11.07 -3.21 4.13
CA GLY A 82 -11.83 -2.73 2.99
C GLY A 82 -11.19 -1.57 2.22
N VAL A 83 -9.99 -1.15 2.61
CA VAL A 83 -9.29 -0.02 1.97
C VAL A 83 -8.81 -0.39 0.56
N LEU A 84 -8.39 -1.63 0.37
CA LEU A 84 -7.83 -2.11 -0.89
C LEU A 84 -8.58 -3.32 -1.41
N GLN A 85 -8.55 -3.46 -2.74
CA GLN A 85 -9.03 -4.63 -3.47
C GLN A 85 -7.84 -5.23 -4.24
N GLY A 86 -7.96 -6.47 -4.64
CA GLY A 86 -6.92 -7.18 -5.37
C GLY A 86 -6.72 -8.59 -4.85
#